data_b98b6a79729bf4838a6485cabac69c9e
#
_entry.id   b98b6a79729bf4838a6485cabac69c9e
#
_cell.length_a   1.000
_cell.length_b   1.000
_cell.length_c   1.000
_cell.angle_alpha   90.00
_cell.angle_beta   90.00
_cell.angle_gamma   90.00
#
_symmetry.space_group_name_H-M   'P 1'
#
loop_
_entity.id
_entity.type
_entity.pdbx_description
1 polymer ?
#
loop_
_entity_poly.entity_id
_entity_poly.type
_entity_poly.pdbx_seq_one_letter_code
_entity_poly.pdbx_strand_id
1 'polypeptide(L)'
;FRDETGARRSNSQFATFSTAITQAPHAYLIRALKHAGKNKDGFFSVVERVGLDHVTKERQLIRSTRESFDEKQKLPPLVFAGLIMEGGVIGYESNTTSGGAGARYLGIGTSKAYRRDTVQVSLRTVSVTTGKVLMEVLVSKTILSASLDNDVFRFIAQDTELVEVEGGVVRNESVNIALQAAIETAVLQTIKEGIEYGYWTVRR
;
A
#
# COMPACT_ATOMS: atom_id res chain seq x y z
N PHE A 1 1.73 3.38 -8.60
CA PHE A 1 2.08 3.55 -7.20
C PHE A 1 3.50 3.03 -6.98
N ARG A 2 4.42 3.88 -6.53
CA ARG A 2 5.85 3.58 -6.43
C ARG A 2 6.40 4.02 -5.08
N ASP A 3 7.61 3.55 -4.74
CA ASP A 3 8.42 4.14 -3.70
C ASP A 3 9.20 5.31 -4.31
N GLU A 4 8.92 6.52 -3.83
CA GLU A 4 9.55 7.77 -4.29
C GLU A 4 10.55 8.32 -3.26
N THR A 5 10.73 7.62 -2.14
CA THR A 5 11.61 8.06 -1.06
C THR A 5 13.07 7.77 -1.34
N GLY A 6 13.36 6.73 -2.13
CA GLY A 6 14.72 6.23 -2.32
C GLY A 6 15.37 5.69 -1.04
N ALA A 7 14.57 5.49 0.03
CA ALA A 7 15.08 5.10 1.33
C ALA A 7 15.73 3.71 1.29
N ARG A 8 16.92 3.61 1.87
CA ARG A 8 17.68 2.36 1.97
C ARG A 8 17.86 1.96 3.42
N ARG A 9 17.99 0.66 3.65
CA ARG A 9 18.30 0.14 4.99
C ARG A 9 19.74 0.47 5.34
N SER A 10 19.94 1.04 6.54
CA SER A 10 21.27 1.23 7.11
C SER A 10 21.60 0.00 7.97
N ASN A 11 22.70 -0.65 7.68
CA ASN A 11 23.30 -1.63 8.57
C ASN A 11 24.63 -1.09 9.05
N SER A 12 24.87 -1.09 10.35
CA SER A 12 26.00 -0.43 11.00
C SER A 12 27.40 -0.90 10.60
N GLN A 13 27.53 -1.95 9.79
CA GLN A 13 28.80 -2.55 9.41
C GLN A 13 29.05 -2.71 7.90
N PHE A 14 28.04 -2.60 7.02
CA PHE A 14 28.23 -2.79 5.58
C PHE A 14 27.30 -1.88 4.77
N ALA A 15 27.71 -1.60 3.52
CA ALA A 15 26.95 -0.81 2.58
C ALA A 15 25.50 -1.29 2.41
N THR A 16 24.58 -0.36 2.31
CA THR A 16 23.14 -0.56 2.20
C THR A 16 22.77 -1.09 0.82
N PHE A 17 22.48 -2.39 0.71
CA PHE A 17 22.15 -3.02 -0.57
C PHE A 17 20.66 -3.17 -0.84
N SER A 18 19.79 -3.04 0.18
CA SER A 18 18.35 -3.22 0.03
C SER A 18 17.57 -1.94 0.27
N THR A 19 16.45 -1.77 -0.44
CA THR A 19 15.49 -0.70 -0.18
C THR A 19 14.80 -0.92 1.17
N ALA A 20 14.52 0.16 1.88
CA ALA A 20 13.80 0.11 3.15
C ALA A 20 12.31 -0.22 2.94
N ILE A 21 11.78 0.18 1.79
CA ILE A 21 10.38 0.03 1.38
C ILE A 21 10.32 -0.93 0.20
N THR A 22 9.24 -1.72 0.13
CA THR A 22 9.01 -2.61 -1.04
C THR A 22 8.95 -1.82 -2.34
N GLN A 23 9.52 -2.37 -3.41
CA GLN A 23 9.48 -1.77 -4.75
C GLN A 23 8.16 -2.08 -5.48
N ALA A 24 7.26 -2.86 -4.87
CA ALA A 24 5.97 -3.23 -5.42
C ALA A 24 4.77 -2.77 -4.55
N PRO A 25 4.73 -1.52 -4.06
CA PRO A 25 3.63 -1.05 -3.21
C PRO A 25 2.29 -0.99 -3.96
N HIS A 26 2.30 -1.00 -5.29
CA HIS A 26 1.09 -1.13 -6.12
C HIS A 26 0.29 -2.40 -5.83
N ALA A 27 0.93 -3.48 -5.37
CA ALA A 27 0.23 -4.71 -5.01
C ALA A 27 -0.73 -4.49 -3.81
N TYR A 28 -0.29 -3.71 -2.81
CA TYR A 28 -1.16 -3.33 -1.69
C TYR A 28 -2.32 -2.44 -2.15
N LEU A 29 -2.07 -1.50 -3.08
CA LEU A 29 -3.12 -0.65 -3.62
C LEU A 29 -4.18 -1.45 -4.38
N ILE A 30 -3.77 -2.35 -5.27
CA ILE A 30 -4.69 -3.24 -6.01
C ILE A 30 -5.51 -4.07 -5.04
N ARG A 31 -4.87 -4.64 -4.01
CA ARG A 31 -5.55 -5.41 -2.97
C ARG A 31 -6.57 -4.55 -2.23
N ALA A 32 -6.19 -3.37 -1.75
CA ALA A 32 -7.06 -2.47 -1.02
C ALA A 32 -8.28 -2.05 -1.85
N LEU A 33 -8.09 -1.69 -3.11
CA LEU A 33 -9.18 -1.34 -4.04
C LEU A 33 -10.13 -2.50 -4.29
N LYS A 34 -9.62 -3.72 -4.44
CA LYS A 34 -10.45 -4.92 -4.66
C LYS A 34 -11.23 -5.33 -3.41
N HIS A 35 -10.69 -5.09 -2.20
CA HIS A 35 -11.33 -5.44 -0.94
C HIS A 35 -12.18 -4.28 -0.38
N ALA A 36 -12.08 -3.08 -0.95
CA ALA A 36 -12.96 -1.98 -0.58
C ALA A 36 -14.41 -2.28 -1.00
N GLY A 37 -15.31 -2.34 -0.04
CA GLY A 37 -16.72 -2.67 -0.27
C GLY A 37 -17.10 -4.08 0.16
N LYS A 38 -18.40 -4.26 0.42
CA LYS A 38 -18.97 -5.53 0.93
C LYS A 38 -19.32 -6.54 -0.15
N ASN A 39 -19.31 -6.13 -1.42
CA ASN A 39 -19.74 -6.95 -2.54
C ASN A 39 -18.56 -7.69 -3.17
N LYS A 40 -18.84 -8.82 -3.83
CA LYS A 40 -17.85 -9.63 -4.52
C LYS A 40 -17.00 -8.85 -5.55
N ASP A 41 -17.57 -7.81 -6.13
CA ASP A 41 -16.90 -6.94 -7.11
C ASP A 41 -16.19 -5.71 -6.49
N GLY A 42 -16.23 -5.58 -5.14
CA GLY A 42 -15.68 -4.42 -4.42
C GLY A 42 -16.50 -3.15 -4.65
N PHE A 43 -15.92 -2.01 -4.23
CA PHE A 43 -16.48 -0.67 -4.50
C PHE A 43 -16.14 -0.20 -5.93
N PHE A 44 -14.93 -0.51 -6.37
CA PHE A 44 -14.43 -0.20 -7.71
C PHE A 44 -14.22 -1.47 -8.54
N SER A 45 -14.52 -1.40 -9.83
CA SER A 45 -14.09 -2.41 -10.80
C SER A 45 -12.62 -2.15 -11.16
N VAL A 46 -11.71 -2.93 -10.60
CA VAL A 46 -10.27 -2.75 -10.78
C VAL A 46 -9.81 -3.46 -12.05
N VAL A 47 -9.20 -2.73 -12.96
CA VAL A 47 -8.65 -3.24 -14.22
C VAL A 47 -7.13 -3.25 -14.21
N GLU A 48 -6.54 -4.25 -14.84
CA GLU A 48 -5.09 -4.38 -14.93
C GLU A 48 -4.48 -3.29 -15.80
N ARG A 49 -3.46 -2.60 -15.27
CA ARG A 49 -2.67 -1.60 -16.01
C ARG A 49 -1.16 -1.74 -15.80
N VAL A 50 -0.74 -2.42 -14.73
CA VAL A 50 0.69 -2.68 -14.47
C VAL A 50 1.23 -3.71 -15.45
N GLY A 51 0.46 -4.78 -15.66
CA GLY A 51 0.76 -5.87 -16.59
C GLY A 51 0.02 -5.78 -17.93
N LEU A 52 -0.40 -4.60 -18.37
CA LEU A 52 -1.18 -4.43 -19.60
C LEU A 52 -0.47 -4.97 -20.84
N ASP A 53 0.85 -4.86 -20.89
CA ASP A 53 1.66 -5.38 -21.99
C ASP A 53 1.56 -6.91 -22.10
N HIS A 54 1.54 -7.60 -20.97
CA HIS A 54 1.35 -9.06 -20.94
C HIS A 54 -0.04 -9.44 -21.43
N VAL A 55 -1.07 -8.73 -20.96
CA VAL A 55 -2.45 -8.95 -21.44
C VAL A 55 -2.56 -8.72 -22.94
N THR A 56 -1.92 -7.66 -23.45
CA THR A 56 -1.94 -7.33 -24.87
C THR A 56 -1.24 -8.40 -25.71
N LYS A 57 -0.07 -8.86 -25.29
CA LYS A 57 0.66 -9.95 -25.95
C LYS A 57 -0.13 -11.24 -25.96
N GLU A 58 -0.74 -11.61 -24.84
CA GLU A 58 -1.58 -12.82 -24.76
C GLU A 58 -2.79 -12.72 -25.69
N ARG A 59 -3.43 -11.55 -25.76
CA ARG A 59 -4.54 -11.31 -26.70
C ARG A 59 -4.11 -11.40 -28.17
N GLN A 60 -2.89 -10.98 -28.49
CA GLN A 60 -2.33 -11.14 -29.83
C GLN A 60 -2.10 -12.62 -30.15
N LEU A 61 -1.55 -13.39 -29.20
CA LEU A 61 -1.34 -14.83 -29.36
C LEU A 61 -2.67 -15.56 -29.59
N ILE A 62 -3.69 -15.28 -28.77
CA ILE A 62 -5.04 -15.87 -28.95
C ILE A 62 -5.59 -15.54 -30.34
N ARG A 63 -5.42 -14.30 -30.80
CA ARG A 63 -5.90 -13.87 -32.13
C ARG A 63 -5.21 -14.65 -33.24
N SER A 64 -3.88 -14.71 -33.23
CA SER A 64 -3.12 -15.43 -34.26
C SER A 64 -3.39 -16.93 -34.25
N THR A 65 -3.57 -17.53 -33.08
CA THR A 65 -3.93 -18.94 -32.96
C THR A 65 -5.33 -19.21 -33.55
N ARG A 66 -6.31 -18.39 -33.24
CA ARG A 66 -7.68 -18.54 -33.79
C ARG A 66 -7.70 -18.35 -35.31
N GLU A 67 -6.95 -17.39 -35.82
CA GLU A 67 -6.79 -17.19 -37.26
C GLU A 67 -6.19 -18.44 -37.95
N SER A 68 -5.22 -19.09 -37.30
CA SER A 68 -4.61 -20.33 -37.83
C SER A 68 -5.57 -21.53 -37.86
N PHE A 69 -6.62 -21.53 -37.01
CA PHE A 69 -7.65 -22.56 -36.94
C PHE A 69 -8.97 -22.16 -37.56
N ASP A 70 -9.01 -21.07 -38.33
CA ASP A 70 -10.21 -20.52 -38.98
C ASP A 70 -11.39 -20.19 -38.01
N GLU A 71 -11.03 -19.93 -36.73
CA GLU A 71 -12.01 -19.53 -35.72
C GLU A 71 -12.39 -18.05 -35.85
N LYS A 72 -13.68 -17.80 -36.12
CA LYS A 72 -14.24 -16.47 -36.30
C LYS A 72 -14.54 -15.70 -35.00
N GLN A 73 -14.44 -16.36 -33.84
CA GLN A 73 -14.80 -15.76 -32.59
C GLN A 73 -13.82 -14.66 -32.17
N LYS A 74 -14.27 -13.42 -32.07
CA LYS A 74 -13.48 -12.27 -31.62
C LYS A 74 -13.41 -12.20 -30.11
N LEU A 75 -12.27 -11.76 -29.60
CA LEU A 75 -12.14 -11.43 -28.18
C LEU A 75 -12.98 -10.18 -27.86
N PRO A 76 -13.67 -10.16 -26.70
CA PRO A 76 -14.35 -8.95 -26.25
C PRO A 76 -13.36 -7.80 -26.04
N PRO A 77 -13.78 -6.53 -26.15
CA PRO A 77 -12.91 -5.40 -25.89
C PRO A 77 -12.43 -5.40 -24.43
N LEU A 78 -11.27 -4.78 -24.19
CA LEU A 78 -10.82 -4.53 -22.83
C LEU A 78 -11.71 -3.47 -22.16
N VAL A 79 -11.91 -3.64 -20.86
CA VAL A 79 -12.68 -2.68 -20.07
C VAL A 79 -11.93 -1.35 -19.96
N PHE A 80 -12.63 -0.25 -20.17
CA PHE A 80 -12.09 1.09 -19.97
C PHE A 80 -12.00 1.42 -18.48
N ALA A 81 -10.92 2.12 -18.10
CA ALA A 81 -10.81 2.76 -16.81
C ALA A 81 -11.37 4.19 -16.91
N GLY A 82 -12.38 4.52 -16.14
CA GLY A 82 -12.87 5.90 -16.02
C GLY A 82 -12.02 6.77 -15.11
N LEU A 83 -11.34 6.12 -14.17
CA LEU A 83 -10.48 6.75 -13.19
C LEU A 83 -9.10 6.10 -13.20
N ILE A 84 -8.06 6.89 -12.99
CA ILE A 84 -6.72 6.44 -12.67
C ILE A 84 -6.45 6.80 -11.21
N MET A 85 -6.07 5.80 -10.42
CA MET A 85 -5.58 6.00 -9.05
C MET A 85 -4.08 5.76 -9.03
N GLU A 86 -3.34 6.81 -8.77
CA GLU A 86 -1.88 6.78 -8.75
C GLU A 86 -1.32 7.58 -7.59
N GLY A 87 -0.09 7.32 -7.24
CA GLY A 87 0.61 7.96 -6.15
C GLY A 87 1.82 7.15 -5.75
N GLY A 88 2.29 7.34 -4.53
CA GLY A 88 3.49 6.68 -4.06
C GLY A 88 3.70 6.82 -2.57
N VAL A 89 4.76 6.20 -2.11
CA VAL A 89 5.33 6.44 -0.80
C VAL A 89 6.21 7.67 -0.93
N ILE A 90 5.82 8.77 -0.30
CA ILE A 90 6.47 10.08 -0.41
C ILE A 90 7.35 10.42 0.78
N GLY A 91 7.21 9.68 1.88
CA GLY A 91 8.03 9.86 3.08
C GLY A 91 8.24 8.55 3.83
N TYR A 92 9.45 8.37 4.32
CA TYR A 92 9.82 7.29 5.22
C TYR A 92 10.83 7.78 6.24
N GLU A 93 10.51 7.62 7.51
CA GLU A 93 11.39 7.92 8.63
C GLU A 93 11.49 6.71 9.55
N SER A 94 12.69 6.37 9.95
CA SER A 94 12.95 5.32 10.93
C SER A 94 13.87 5.86 11.99
N ASN A 95 13.35 6.01 13.21
CA ASN A 95 14.10 6.52 14.35
C ASN A 95 14.18 5.43 15.44
N THR A 96 15.41 5.05 15.78
CA THR A 96 15.68 4.16 16.90
C THR A 96 16.07 5.01 18.09
N THR A 97 15.29 4.96 19.15
CA THR A 97 15.61 5.60 20.42
C THR A 97 16.02 4.52 21.41
N SER A 98 17.30 4.49 21.77
CA SER A 98 17.79 3.68 22.87
C SER A 98 17.60 4.47 24.17
N GLY A 99 16.67 4.05 25.02
CA GLY A 99 16.38 4.73 26.28
C GLY A 99 17.36 4.31 27.37
N GLY A 100 18.35 5.17 27.66
CA GLY A 100 18.93 5.26 28.99
C GLY A 100 18.16 6.32 29.78
N ALA A 101 17.67 5.95 30.94
CA ALA A 101 17.09 6.81 32.00
C ALA A 101 15.99 7.81 31.58
N GLY A 102 14.74 7.52 31.85
CA GLY A 102 13.73 8.52 32.18
C GLY A 102 12.45 8.61 31.37
N ALA A 103 12.24 7.88 30.30
CA ALA A 103 10.93 7.89 29.64
C ALA A 103 10.05 6.71 30.10
N ARG A 104 9.31 6.90 31.19
CA ARG A 104 8.17 6.06 31.53
C ARG A 104 7.00 6.43 30.65
N TYR A 105 6.86 5.76 29.52
CA TYR A 105 5.65 5.81 28.74
C TYR A 105 5.05 4.40 28.73
N LEU A 106 3.85 4.27 29.24
CA LEU A 106 3.09 3.00 29.34
C LEU A 106 3.69 1.90 30.24
N GLY A 107 4.36 2.24 31.35
CA GLY A 107 4.67 1.26 32.40
C GLY A 107 5.77 0.25 32.07
N ILE A 108 6.52 0.42 30.99
CA ILE A 108 7.60 -0.49 30.58
C ILE A 108 8.93 0.06 31.11
N GLY A 109 9.55 -0.67 32.04
CA GLY A 109 10.75 -0.26 32.75
C GLY A 109 12.03 -0.41 31.93
N THR A 110 12.99 0.44 32.28
CA THR A 110 14.45 0.48 32.13
C THR A 110 15.11 -0.46 31.11
N SER A 111 15.74 0.13 30.10
CA SER A 111 16.64 -0.42 29.06
C SER A 111 15.99 -1.06 27.81
N LYS A 112 14.87 -0.56 27.34
CA LYS A 112 14.28 -1.04 26.08
C LYS A 112 14.53 -0.03 24.97
N ALA A 113 15.08 -0.50 23.85
CA ALA A 113 15.17 0.30 22.64
C ALA A 113 13.80 0.33 21.93
N TYR A 114 13.35 1.51 21.54
CA TYR A 114 12.15 1.70 20.75
C TYR A 114 12.56 2.12 19.34
N ARG A 115 11.94 1.51 18.37
CA ARG A 115 12.03 1.95 16.98
C ARG A 115 10.68 2.48 16.52
N ARG A 116 10.70 3.67 15.95
CA ARG A 116 9.54 4.32 15.38
C ARG A 116 9.74 4.41 13.86
N ASP A 117 8.91 3.70 13.11
CA ASP A 117 8.86 3.75 11.66
C ASP A 117 7.63 4.55 11.22
N THR A 118 7.81 5.63 10.47
CA THR A 118 6.73 6.46 9.93
C THR A 118 6.77 6.37 8.42
N VAL A 119 5.64 6.03 7.82
CA VAL A 119 5.45 5.97 6.37
C VAL A 119 4.40 6.97 5.95
N GLN A 120 4.68 7.76 4.91
CA GLN A 120 3.73 8.69 4.32
C GLN A 120 3.42 8.27 2.89
N VAL A 121 2.13 8.23 2.56
CA VAL A 121 1.66 7.89 1.22
C VAL A 121 0.78 9.01 0.67
N SER A 122 0.89 9.24 -0.64
CA SER A 122 -0.04 10.07 -1.41
C SER A 122 -0.81 9.17 -2.37
N LEU A 123 -2.12 9.39 -2.49
CA LEU A 123 -2.99 8.73 -3.45
C LEU A 123 -3.86 9.79 -4.13
N ARG A 124 -3.67 9.99 -5.43
CA ARG A 124 -4.48 10.90 -6.23
C ARG A 124 -5.38 10.14 -7.19
N THR A 125 -6.57 10.68 -7.41
CA THR A 125 -7.56 10.16 -8.33
C THR A 125 -7.72 11.12 -9.51
N VAL A 126 -7.50 10.61 -10.71
CA VAL A 126 -7.53 11.39 -11.96
C VAL A 126 -8.65 10.88 -12.85
N SER A 127 -9.45 11.80 -13.37
CA SER A 127 -10.46 11.49 -14.41
C SER A 127 -9.77 11.25 -15.74
N VAL A 128 -9.99 10.08 -16.34
CA VAL A 128 -9.46 9.76 -17.68
C VAL A 128 -10.09 10.64 -18.75
N THR A 129 -11.37 10.98 -18.60
CA THR A 129 -12.11 11.77 -19.58
C THR A 129 -11.62 13.21 -19.68
N THR A 130 -11.24 13.82 -18.55
CA THR A 130 -10.89 15.24 -18.49
C THR A 130 -9.43 15.51 -18.17
N GLY A 131 -8.68 14.51 -17.73
CA GLY A 131 -7.32 14.68 -17.19
C GLY A 131 -7.26 15.45 -15.87
N LYS A 132 -8.40 15.81 -15.27
CA LYS A 132 -8.42 16.53 -13.99
C LYS A 132 -8.06 15.62 -12.84
N VAL A 133 -7.22 16.09 -11.93
CA VAL A 133 -7.06 15.51 -10.60
C VAL A 133 -8.32 15.85 -9.81
N LEU A 134 -9.10 14.84 -9.47
CA LEU A 134 -10.35 15.01 -8.75
C LEU A 134 -10.10 15.21 -7.25
N MET A 135 -9.17 14.46 -6.70
CA MET A 135 -8.77 14.54 -5.29
C MET A 135 -7.38 13.95 -5.09
N GLU A 136 -6.76 14.33 -4.00
CA GLU A 136 -5.49 13.77 -3.51
C GLU A 136 -5.59 13.57 -2.00
N VAL A 137 -5.27 12.37 -1.55
CA VAL A 137 -5.29 11.98 -0.14
C VAL A 137 -3.87 11.73 0.33
N LEU A 138 -3.51 12.33 1.45
CA LEU A 138 -2.23 12.14 2.13
C LEU A 138 -2.46 11.40 3.45
N VAL A 139 -1.76 10.29 3.65
CA VAL A 139 -1.85 9.50 4.87
C VAL A 139 -0.46 9.26 5.44
N SER A 140 -0.33 9.51 6.74
CA SER A 140 0.86 9.15 7.51
C SER A 140 0.49 8.07 8.52
N LYS A 141 1.29 7.00 8.59
CA LYS A 141 1.17 5.93 9.58
C LYS A 141 2.48 5.72 10.29
N THR A 142 2.40 5.63 11.61
CA THR A 142 3.54 5.39 12.50
C THR A 142 3.35 4.07 13.21
N ILE A 143 4.39 3.23 13.20
CA ILE A 143 4.45 2.01 14.00
C ILE A 143 5.58 2.13 15.00
N LEU A 144 5.27 1.75 16.24
CA LEU A 144 6.25 1.62 17.31
C LEU A 144 6.61 0.14 17.48
N SER A 145 7.91 -0.15 17.43
CA SER A 145 8.46 -1.46 17.73
C SER A 145 9.28 -1.38 19.01
N ALA A 146 9.02 -2.27 19.96
CA ALA A 146 9.80 -2.37 21.19
C ALA A 146 10.75 -3.57 21.11
N SER A 147 12.03 -3.38 21.47
CA SER A 147 12.98 -4.49 21.66
C SER A 147 12.76 -5.11 23.03
N LEU A 148 12.58 -6.42 23.07
CA LEU A 148 12.69 -7.20 24.29
C LEU A 148 14.11 -7.77 24.35
N ASP A 149 14.71 -7.80 25.55
CA ASP A 149 16.08 -8.28 25.79
C ASP A 149 16.36 -9.62 25.11
N ASN A 150 16.79 -9.66 23.92
CA ASN A 150 17.31 -10.74 23.06
C ASN A 150 17.03 -10.47 21.58
N ASP A 151 17.28 -9.23 21.11
CA ASP A 151 17.18 -8.87 19.68
C ASP A 151 15.81 -9.07 18.99
N VAL A 152 14.72 -9.20 19.74
CA VAL A 152 13.37 -9.38 19.21
C VAL A 152 12.52 -8.15 19.45
N PHE A 153 12.04 -7.51 18.37
CA PHE A 153 11.13 -6.37 18.43
C PHE A 153 9.67 -6.84 18.45
N ARG A 154 8.88 -6.33 19.40
CA ARG A 154 7.44 -6.54 19.47
C ARG A 154 6.70 -5.28 19.05
N PHE A 155 5.65 -5.40 18.24
CA PHE A 155 4.92 -4.25 17.69
C PHE A 155 3.79 -3.81 18.63
N ILE A 156 3.66 -2.50 18.79
CA ILE A 156 2.52 -1.88 19.47
C ILE A 156 1.91 -0.89 18.48
N ALA A 157 0.69 -1.16 18.04
CA ALA A 157 -0.05 -0.26 17.17
C ALA A 157 -0.66 0.89 18.01
N GLN A 158 -0.39 2.12 17.61
CA GLN A 158 -1.03 3.31 18.18
C GLN A 158 -1.98 3.88 17.12
N ASP A 159 -3.26 4.02 17.49
CA ASP A 159 -4.33 4.63 16.69
C ASP A 159 -4.85 3.90 15.45
N THR A 160 -5.29 2.66 15.60
CA THR A 160 -6.45 2.14 14.84
C THR A 160 -6.92 0.84 15.47
N GLU A 161 -8.20 0.71 15.75
CA GLU A 161 -8.84 -0.54 16.11
C GLU A 161 -8.56 -1.60 15.04
N LEU A 162 -8.20 -2.80 15.46
CA LEU A 162 -7.96 -4.01 14.69
C LEU A 162 -6.57 -4.18 14.07
N VAL A 163 -5.62 -4.58 14.92
CA VAL A 163 -4.61 -5.56 14.49
C VAL A 163 -4.54 -6.64 15.57
N GLU A 164 -5.15 -7.79 15.31
CA GLU A 164 -4.81 -9.02 16.01
C GLU A 164 -3.36 -9.37 15.69
N VAL A 165 -2.51 -9.32 16.69
CA VAL A 165 -1.12 -9.73 16.57
C VAL A 165 -1.02 -11.20 16.97
N GLU A 166 -1.04 -12.09 16.00
CA GLU A 166 -0.50 -13.43 16.17
C GLU A 166 1.01 -13.34 16.42
N GLY A 167 1.46 -13.99 17.49
CA GLY A 167 2.86 -13.95 17.91
C GLY A 167 3.80 -14.65 16.95
N GLY A 168 4.44 -13.89 16.08
CA GLY A 168 5.52 -14.33 15.20
C GLY A 168 6.72 -13.38 15.32
N VAL A 169 7.93 -13.92 15.40
CA VAL A 169 9.17 -13.16 15.42
C VAL A 169 9.46 -12.65 14.01
N VAL A 170 9.32 -11.33 13.75
CA VAL A 170 9.56 -10.79 12.44
C VAL A 170 10.39 -9.53 12.50
N ARG A 171 11.59 -9.60 11.96
CA ARG A 171 12.59 -8.51 11.95
C ARG A 171 12.31 -7.36 10.97
N ASN A 172 11.34 -7.49 10.05
CA ASN A 172 11.16 -6.55 8.92
C ASN A 172 9.72 -6.19 8.55
N GLU A 173 8.73 -6.58 9.36
CA GLU A 173 7.32 -6.41 8.99
C GLU A 173 6.73 -5.05 9.34
N SER A 174 7.30 -4.32 10.31
CA SER A 174 6.74 -3.04 10.77
C SER A 174 6.51 -2.04 9.63
N VAL A 175 7.48 -1.89 8.76
CA VAL A 175 7.39 -0.97 7.62
C VAL A 175 6.32 -1.41 6.62
N ASN A 176 6.25 -2.71 6.32
CA ASN A 176 5.26 -3.25 5.39
C ASN A 176 3.84 -3.17 5.96
N ILE A 177 3.68 -3.41 7.27
CA ILE A 177 2.39 -3.26 7.96
C ILE A 177 1.96 -1.79 7.95
N ALA A 178 2.87 -0.86 8.29
CA ALA A 178 2.60 0.57 8.22
C ALA A 178 2.18 1.00 6.81
N LEU A 179 2.91 0.53 5.81
CA LEU A 179 2.64 0.83 4.41
C LEU A 179 1.29 0.30 3.95
N GLN A 180 0.99 -0.97 4.25
CA GLN A 180 -0.30 -1.57 3.94
C GLN A 180 -1.44 -0.79 4.59
N ALA A 181 -1.34 -0.51 5.90
CA ALA A 181 -2.35 0.25 6.62
C ALA A 181 -2.51 1.68 6.10
N ALA A 182 -1.41 2.33 5.70
CA ALA A 182 -1.45 3.66 5.09
C ALA A 182 -2.19 3.65 3.75
N ILE A 183 -1.90 2.68 2.90
CA ILE A 183 -2.56 2.53 1.59
C ILE A 183 -4.04 2.20 1.75
N GLU A 184 -4.40 1.27 2.64
CA GLU A 184 -5.79 0.91 2.93
C GLU A 184 -6.57 2.12 3.47
N THR A 185 -5.97 2.90 4.37
CA THR A 185 -6.55 4.15 4.88
C THR A 185 -6.73 5.17 3.76
N ALA A 186 -5.73 5.33 2.87
CA ALA A 186 -5.83 6.25 1.74
C ALA A 186 -6.97 5.87 0.78
N VAL A 187 -7.15 4.59 0.49
CA VAL A 187 -8.26 4.10 -0.33
C VAL A 187 -9.62 4.39 0.33
N LEU A 188 -9.75 4.09 1.62
CA LEU A 188 -10.98 4.36 2.37
C LEU A 188 -11.31 5.86 2.41
N GLN A 189 -10.31 6.70 2.63
CA GLN A 189 -10.48 8.15 2.63
C GLN A 189 -10.87 8.66 1.24
N THR A 190 -10.21 8.16 0.18
CA THR A 190 -10.59 8.47 -1.21
C THR A 190 -12.05 8.12 -1.48
N ILE A 191 -12.54 6.96 -1.01
CA ILE A 191 -13.94 6.56 -1.19
C ILE A 191 -14.87 7.54 -0.45
N LYS A 192 -14.56 7.88 0.80
CA LYS A 192 -15.37 8.81 1.62
C LYS A 192 -15.45 10.19 0.99
N GLU A 193 -14.30 10.78 0.67
CA GLU A 193 -14.24 12.12 0.05
C GLU A 193 -14.95 12.16 -1.30
N GLY A 194 -14.80 11.11 -2.11
CA GLY A 194 -15.46 11.06 -3.40
C GLY A 194 -16.96 10.90 -3.32
N ILE A 195 -17.49 10.28 -2.26
CA ILE A 195 -18.94 10.30 -1.95
C ILE A 195 -19.35 11.71 -1.54
N GLU A 196 -18.57 12.35 -0.69
CA GLU A 196 -18.84 13.70 -0.14
C GLU A 196 -18.86 14.76 -1.26
N TYR A 197 -17.91 14.66 -2.21
CA TYR A 197 -17.85 15.54 -3.39
C TYR A 197 -18.81 15.14 -4.53
N GLY A 198 -19.55 14.03 -4.38
CA GLY A 198 -20.51 13.56 -5.37
C GLY A 198 -19.91 12.94 -6.63
N TYR A 199 -18.63 12.54 -6.60
CA TYR A 199 -17.99 11.88 -7.74
C TYR A 199 -18.48 10.44 -7.95
N TRP A 200 -18.97 9.79 -6.90
CA TRP A 200 -19.62 8.48 -6.95
C TRP A 200 -20.64 8.29 -5.82
N THR A 201 -21.50 7.31 -6.00
CA THR A 201 -22.56 6.98 -5.06
C THR A 201 -22.47 5.52 -4.64
N VAL A 202 -22.82 5.24 -3.38
CA VAL A 202 -22.97 3.86 -2.91
C VAL A 202 -24.27 3.31 -3.47
N ARG A 203 -24.22 2.25 -4.28
CA ARG A 203 -25.42 1.50 -4.62
C ARG A 203 -25.93 0.81 -3.35
N ARG A 204 -27.14 1.14 -2.96
CA ARG A 204 -27.87 0.49 -1.86
C ARG A 204 -28.35 -0.89 -2.28
#